data_abd9ec66add107d09295cbf3f3016de6
#
_entry.id   abd9ec66add107d09295cbf3f3016de6
#
_cell.length_a   1.000
_cell.length_b   1.000
_cell.length_c   1.000
_cell.angle_alpha   90.00
_cell.angle_beta   90.00
_cell.angle_gamma   90.00
#
_symmetry.space_group_name_H-M   'P 1'
#
loop_
_entity.id
_entity.type
_entity.pdbx_description
1 polymer ?
#
loop_
_entity_poly.entity_id
_entity_poly.type
_entity_poly.pdbx_seq_one_letter_code
_entity_poly.pdbx_strand_id
1 'polypeptide(L)'
;MAVYENPLSDDSGFFLQKRQKMGKTTGLEGYYTIKNNKKMRFGYTTGSCAAAAAKGAAAMLLENRQVRKVQLMTPKGILLELDILHAEQGEGWASCAVKKDGGDDPDVTNGLEIFVKAEKKELPGIVLEGGKGVGRVTKKGLEQPVGSPAINKIPRKMILKEAEEICSRTGYKGGLLLTVSVPGGEKVGARTFNPRLG
;
A
#
# COMPACT_ATOMS: atom_id res chain seq x y z
N MET A 1 -4.33 -22.56 -10.25
CA MET A 1 -5.14 -22.91 -9.09
C MET A 1 -4.34 -22.53 -7.86
N ALA A 2 -4.78 -21.58 -7.07
CA ALA A 2 -4.06 -21.19 -5.84
C ALA A 2 -4.46 -22.17 -4.75
N VAL A 3 -3.50 -22.87 -4.19
CA VAL A 3 -3.72 -23.78 -3.07
C VAL A 3 -3.54 -22.97 -1.79
N TYR A 4 -4.61 -22.88 -0.99
CA TYR A 4 -4.58 -22.29 0.33
C TYR A 4 -4.41 -23.43 1.34
N GLU A 5 -3.22 -23.58 1.91
CA GLU A 5 -3.06 -24.37 3.11
C GLU A 5 -3.27 -23.47 4.33
N ASN A 6 -4.24 -23.83 5.16
CA ASN A 6 -4.53 -23.17 6.43
C ASN A 6 -3.58 -23.73 7.50
N PRO A 7 -2.74 -22.92 8.16
CA PRO A 7 -1.76 -23.44 9.14
C PRO A 7 -2.35 -23.80 10.51
N LEU A 8 -3.68 -23.96 10.65
CA LEU A 8 -4.34 -24.20 11.94
C LEU A 8 -4.95 -25.58 12.10
N SER A 9 -4.35 -26.63 11.55
CA SER A 9 -4.74 -28.00 11.90
C SER A 9 -3.52 -28.88 12.00
N ASP A 10 -2.85 -28.87 13.14
CA ASP A 10 -2.15 -30.05 13.63
C ASP A 10 -2.09 -30.02 15.17
N ASP A 11 -2.88 -30.93 15.75
CA ASP A 11 -3.01 -31.18 17.17
C ASP A 11 -1.98 -32.24 17.52
N SER A 12 -0.78 -31.86 17.87
CA SER A 12 0.13 -32.73 18.61
C SER A 12 1.12 -31.92 19.42
N GLY A 13 0.87 -31.89 20.72
CA GLY A 13 1.71 -31.22 21.70
C GLY A 13 3.13 -31.73 21.72
N PHE A 14 4.08 -30.90 21.39
CA PHE A 14 5.44 -30.98 21.87
C PHE A 14 6.04 -29.59 22.04
N PHE A 15 6.14 -29.17 23.30
CA PHE A 15 6.84 -27.95 23.70
C PHE A 15 8.32 -28.08 23.36
N LEU A 16 8.76 -27.43 22.29
CA LEU A 16 10.14 -27.06 22.09
C LEU A 16 10.20 -25.56 21.84
N GLN A 17 10.65 -24.82 22.87
CA GLN A 17 11.08 -23.45 22.74
C GLN A 17 12.21 -23.33 21.70
N LYS A 18 11.85 -23.19 20.43
CA LYS A 18 12.75 -22.61 19.45
C LYS A 18 12.66 -21.08 19.64
N ARG A 19 13.74 -20.47 20.12
CA ARG A 19 14.01 -19.04 19.92
C ARG A 19 13.89 -18.76 18.41
N GLN A 20 12.69 -18.42 17.96
CA GLN A 20 12.51 -17.85 16.64
C GLN A 20 13.28 -16.53 16.61
N LYS A 21 14.30 -16.45 15.73
CA LYS A 21 14.75 -15.16 15.23
C LYS A 21 13.46 -14.45 14.79
N MET A 22 13.12 -13.33 15.43
CA MET A 22 11.99 -12.50 15.05
C MET A 22 12.30 -11.94 13.65
N GLY A 23 12.02 -12.74 12.64
CA GLY A 23 11.94 -12.29 11.26
C GLY A 23 10.78 -11.30 11.17
N LYS A 24 10.94 -10.26 10.35
CA LYS A 24 9.87 -9.32 10.06
C LYS A 24 8.67 -10.10 9.54
N THR A 25 7.58 -10.13 10.29
CA THR A 25 6.30 -10.70 9.84
C THR A 25 5.60 -9.67 8.95
N THR A 26 5.18 -10.08 7.77
CA THR A 26 4.48 -9.22 6.81
C THR A 26 3.01 -9.58 6.64
N GLY A 27 2.58 -10.72 7.22
CA GLY A 27 1.26 -11.31 7.03
C GLY A 27 1.15 -12.17 5.77
N LEU A 28 2.27 -12.35 5.03
CA LEU A 28 2.33 -13.19 3.84
C LEU A 28 3.09 -14.50 4.05
N GLU A 29 3.50 -14.79 5.27
CA GLU A 29 4.17 -16.01 5.66
C GLU A 29 3.23 -17.20 5.45
N GLY A 30 3.52 -18.07 4.51
CA GLY A 30 2.65 -19.18 4.14
C GLY A 30 1.83 -18.94 2.86
N TYR A 31 1.76 -17.72 2.34
CA TYR A 31 1.14 -17.44 1.05
C TYR A 31 2.14 -17.61 -0.09
N TYR A 32 1.87 -18.54 -0.99
CA TYR A 32 2.68 -18.81 -2.16
C TYR A 32 1.81 -19.30 -3.33
N THR A 33 2.37 -19.26 -4.52
CA THR A 33 1.82 -19.94 -5.69
C THR A 33 2.85 -20.93 -6.24
N ILE A 34 2.38 -21.95 -6.94
CA ILE A 34 3.27 -22.88 -7.67
C ILE A 34 3.21 -22.48 -9.14
N LYS A 35 4.36 -22.12 -9.70
CA LYS A 35 4.52 -21.80 -11.11
C LYS A 35 5.74 -22.53 -11.65
N ASN A 36 5.58 -23.29 -12.73
CA ASN A 36 6.65 -24.11 -13.32
C ASN A 36 7.36 -24.99 -12.27
N ASN A 37 6.62 -25.69 -11.42
CA ASN A 37 7.11 -26.52 -10.32
C ASN A 37 7.99 -25.79 -9.28
N LYS A 38 7.97 -24.45 -9.25
CA LYS A 38 8.63 -23.65 -8.23
C LYS A 38 7.61 -23.01 -7.30
N LYS A 39 7.87 -23.11 -6.00
CA LYS A 39 7.12 -22.39 -4.97
C LYS A 39 7.56 -20.92 -5.01
N MET A 40 6.63 -20.02 -5.29
CA MET A 40 6.88 -18.58 -5.40
C MET A 40 6.15 -17.85 -4.29
N ARG A 41 6.87 -17.10 -3.47
CA ARG A 41 6.35 -16.29 -2.37
C ARG A 41 5.53 -15.13 -2.92
N PHE A 42 4.41 -14.84 -2.29
CA PHE A 42 3.64 -13.64 -2.59
C PHE A 42 4.34 -12.38 -2.08
N GLY A 43 4.13 -11.31 -2.81
CA GLY A 43 4.44 -9.95 -2.41
C GLY A 43 3.18 -9.12 -2.27
N TYR A 44 3.34 -7.86 -1.93
CA TYR A 44 2.24 -6.90 -1.89
C TYR A 44 2.29 -5.93 -3.07
N THR A 45 1.10 -5.50 -3.50
CA THR A 45 0.95 -4.63 -4.66
C THR A 45 1.35 -3.19 -4.35
N THR A 46 1.68 -2.41 -5.38
CA THR A 46 1.87 -0.95 -5.26
C THR A 46 0.67 -0.27 -4.60
N GLY A 47 -0.55 -0.74 -4.93
CA GLY A 47 -1.79 -0.24 -4.31
C GLY A 47 -1.88 -0.51 -2.81
N SER A 48 -1.44 -1.69 -2.36
CA SER A 48 -1.37 -2.01 -0.92
C SER A 48 -0.35 -1.13 -0.20
N CYS A 49 0.82 -0.89 -0.83
CA CYS A 49 1.82 0.01 -0.28
C CYS A 49 1.29 1.44 -0.14
N ALA A 50 0.60 1.95 -1.19
CA ALA A 50 0.01 3.29 -1.17
C ALA A 50 -1.09 3.43 -0.10
N ALA A 51 -1.96 2.40 0.05
CA ALA A 51 -2.99 2.40 1.08
C ALA A 51 -2.40 2.38 2.50
N ALA A 52 -1.36 1.58 2.73
CA ALA A 52 -0.66 1.53 4.00
C ALA A 52 0.07 2.85 4.31
N ALA A 53 0.73 3.46 3.32
CA ALA A 53 1.35 4.76 3.48
C ALA A 53 0.31 5.86 3.75
N ALA A 54 -0.86 5.82 3.10
CA ALA A 54 -1.96 6.75 3.36
C ALA A 54 -2.50 6.62 4.79
N LYS A 55 -2.70 5.37 5.27
CA LYS A 55 -3.07 5.11 6.66
C LYS A 55 -2.04 5.66 7.63
N GLY A 56 -0.75 5.41 7.38
CA GLY A 56 0.36 5.90 8.19
C GLY A 56 0.40 7.42 8.25
N ALA A 57 0.38 8.09 7.08
CA ALA A 57 0.43 9.55 6.99
C ALA A 57 -0.80 10.22 7.65
N ALA A 58 -2.01 9.69 7.41
CA ALA A 58 -3.23 10.19 8.04
C ALA A 58 -3.19 10.02 9.57
N ALA A 59 -2.73 8.86 10.06
CA ALA A 59 -2.59 8.61 11.50
C ALA A 59 -1.57 9.54 12.15
N MET A 60 -0.42 9.74 11.53
CA MET A 60 0.59 10.69 12.02
C MET A 60 0.03 12.11 12.11
N LEU A 61 -0.67 12.54 11.05
CA LEU A 61 -1.24 13.90 10.94
C LEU A 61 -2.35 14.15 11.96
N LEU A 62 -3.28 13.21 12.13
CA LEU A 62 -4.50 13.40 12.92
C LEU A 62 -4.38 12.95 14.37
N GLU A 63 -3.50 11.98 14.66
CA GLU A 63 -3.24 11.51 16.02
C GLU A 63 -1.97 12.12 16.63
N ASN A 64 -1.24 12.91 15.85
CA ASN A 64 0.02 13.57 16.27
C ASN A 64 1.02 12.61 16.93
N ARG A 65 1.22 11.43 16.31
CA ARG A 65 2.13 10.40 16.81
C ARG A 65 2.96 9.79 15.71
N GLN A 66 4.13 9.32 16.03
CA GLN A 66 4.96 8.54 15.13
C GLN A 66 4.34 7.16 14.85
N VAL A 67 4.32 6.77 13.58
CA VAL A 67 3.85 5.46 13.12
C VAL A 67 5.02 4.70 12.51
N ARG A 68 5.32 3.51 13.02
CA ARG A 68 6.41 2.66 12.50
C ARG A 68 5.90 1.48 11.69
N LYS A 69 4.68 1.05 11.95
CA LYS A 69 4.02 -0.06 11.26
C LYS A 69 2.53 0.21 11.13
N VAL A 70 1.94 -0.30 10.08
CA VAL A 70 0.49 -0.30 9.87
C VAL A 70 0.00 -1.68 9.51
N GLN A 71 -1.21 -1.98 9.96
CA GLN A 71 -1.96 -3.14 9.51
C GLN A 71 -2.94 -2.72 8.43
N LEU A 72 -2.97 -3.49 7.34
CA LEU A 72 -3.81 -3.27 6.18
C LEU A 72 -4.53 -4.56 5.79
N MET A 73 -5.86 -4.53 5.81
CA MET A 73 -6.66 -5.62 5.28
C MET A 73 -6.79 -5.50 3.76
N THR A 74 -6.28 -6.49 3.04
CA THR A 74 -6.40 -6.52 1.58
C THR A 74 -7.81 -6.92 1.15
N PRO A 75 -8.23 -6.62 -0.12
CA PRO A 75 -9.50 -7.08 -0.66
C PRO A 75 -9.66 -8.61 -0.70
N LYS A 76 -8.54 -9.35 -0.64
CA LYS A 76 -8.53 -10.82 -0.57
C LYS A 76 -8.63 -11.36 0.87
N GLY A 77 -8.84 -10.51 1.88
CA GLY A 77 -8.92 -10.92 3.28
C GLY A 77 -7.59 -11.22 3.95
N ILE A 78 -6.47 -10.83 3.36
CA ILE A 78 -5.14 -11.01 3.95
C ILE A 78 -4.79 -9.77 4.76
N LEU A 79 -4.47 -9.95 6.04
CA LEU A 79 -3.98 -8.88 6.89
C LEU A 79 -2.47 -8.73 6.68
N LEU A 80 -2.06 -7.61 6.08
CA LEU A 80 -0.66 -7.24 5.93
C LEU A 80 -0.19 -6.41 7.13
N GLU A 81 1.07 -6.62 7.54
CA GLU A 81 1.77 -5.76 8.48
C GLU A 81 2.98 -5.14 7.77
N LEU A 82 2.93 -3.83 7.53
CA LEU A 82 3.87 -3.12 6.68
C LEU A 82 4.65 -2.08 7.48
N ASP A 83 5.98 -2.08 7.31
CA ASP A 83 6.87 -1.09 7.91
C ASP A 83 6.65 0.27 7.25
N ILE A 84 6.58 1.33 8.07
CA ILE A 84 6.55 2.72 7.63
C ILE A 84 7.97 3.27 7.63
N LEU A 85 8.35 3.86 6.51
CA LEU A 85 9.64 4.47 6.25
C LEU A 85 9.49 5.98 6.04
N HIS A 86 10.56 6.74 6.25
CA HIS A 86 10.62 8.17 5.97
C HIS A 86 9.44 8.95 6.58
N ALA A 87 9.13 8.62 7.84
CA ALA A 87 8.03 9.24 8.58
C ALA A 87 8.40 10.67 8.98
N GLU A 88 7.75 11.64 8.36
CA GLU A 88 7.95 13.07 8.57
C GLU A 88 6.60 13.75 8.81
N GLN A 89 6.58 14.76 9.66
CA GLN A 89 5.38 15.55 9.90
C GLN A 89 5.73 17.00 10.21
N GLY A 90 4.82 17.90 9.86
CA GLY A 90 4.90 19.34 10.13
C GLY A 90 3.52 19.90 10.41
N GLU A 91 3.43 21.23 10.47
CA GLU A 91 2.15 21.90 10.70
C GLU A 91 1.19 21.62 9.53
N GLY A 92 0.08 20.94 9.81
CA GLY A 92 -0.96 20.63 8.84
C GLY A 92 -0.64 19.53 7.84
N TRP A 93 0.49 18.84 7.94
CA TRP A 93 0.84 17.74 7.04
C TRP A 93 1.65 16.64 7.71
N ALA A 94 1.59 15.44 7.13
CA ALA A 94 2.49 14.34 7.42
C ALA A 94 2.78 13.54 6.15
N SER A 95 3.93 12.89 6.09
CA SER A 95 4.37 12.08 4.95
C SER A 95 5.07 10.83 5.43
N CYS A 96 4.89 9.74 4.72
CA CYS A 96 5.66 8.52 4.94
C CYS A 96 5.68 7.66 3.68
N ALA A 97 6.47 6.60 3.72
CA ALA A 97 6.59 5.66 2.62
C ALA A 97 6.46 4.21 3.06
N VAL A 98 6.12 3.35 2.11
CA VAL A 98 6.18 1.89 2.23
C VAL A 98 7.01 1.36 1.09
N LYS A 99 8.01 0.52 1.39
CA LYS A 99 8.83 -0.16 0.38
C LYS A 99 8.09 -1.38 -0.14
N LYS A 100 7.93 -1.45 -1.46
CA LYS A 100 7.27 -2.58 -2.10
C LYS A 100 8.18 -3.82 -2.09
N ASP A 101 7.61 -4.94 -1.64
CA ASP A 101 8.16 -6.27 -1.82
C ASP A 101 7.25 -7.03 -2.80
N GLY A 102 7.77 -7.30 -4.00
CA GLY A 102 7.04 -8.01 -5.06
C GLY A 102 6.98 -9.53 -4.85
N GLY A 103 7.60 -10.05 -3.80
CA GLY A 103 7.77 -11.50 -3.63
C GLY A 103 8.77 -12.05 -4.63
N ASP A 104 8.51 -13.27 -5.09
CA ASP A 104 9.35 -13.96 -6.07
C ASP A 104 8.88 -13.73 -7.52
N ASP A 105 7.82 -12.92 -7.71
CA ASP A 105 7.38 -12.53 -9.06
C ASP A 105 8.33 -11.45 -9.62
N PRO A 106 8.80 -11.58 -10.88
CA PRO A 106 9.64 -10.58 -11.52
C PRO A 106 8.85 -9.30 -11.83
N ASP A 107 8.63 -8.49 -10.82
CA ASP A 107 7.91 -7.21 -10.94
C ASP A 107 8.92 -6.06 -11.01
N VAL A 108 8.85 -5.28 -12.07
CA VAL A 108 9.71 -4.10 -12.30
C VAL A 108 9.54 -3.03 -11.21
N THR A 109 8.45 -3.09 -10.43
CA THR A 109 8.18 -2.18 -9.31
C THR A 109 8.70 -2.70 -7.97
N ASN A 110 9.33 -3.89 -7.93
CA ASN A 110 9.91 -4.44 -6.72
C ASN A 110 11.01 -3.51 -6.16
N GLY A 111 10.97 -3.27 -4.86
CA GLY A 111 11.92 -2.41 -4.16
C GLY A 111 11.64 -0.90 -4.27
N LEU A 112 10.66 -0.46 -5.07
CA LEU A 112 10.26 0.95 -5.09
C LEU A 112 9.62 1.36 -3.77
N GLU A 113 9.83 2.61 -3.40
CA GLU A 113 9.21 3.23 -2.24
C GLU A 113 8.00 4.05 -2.69
N ILE A 114 6.86 3.77 -2.10
CA ILE A 114 5.60 4.43 -2.39
C ILE A 114 5.33 5.41 -1.25
N PHE A 115 5.44 6.70 -1.55
CA PHE A 115 5.19 7.79 -0.62
C PHE A 115 3.74 8.22 -0.66
N VAL A 116 3.22 8.59 0.50
CA VAL A 116 1.98 9.35 0.61
C VAL A 116 2.19 10.53 1.56
N LYS A 117 1.84 11.72 1.08
CA LYS A 117 1.71 12.94 1.89
C LYS A 117 0.23 13.17 2.15
N ALA A 118 -0.14 13.36 3.41
CA ALA A 118 -1.46 13.79 3.85
C ALA A 118 -1.38 15.24 4.32
N GLU A 119 -2.28 16.09 3.82
CA GLU A 119 -2.35 17.52 4.15
C GLU A 119 -3.79 17.86 4.56
N LYS A 120 -3.95 18.65 5.62
CA LYS A 120 -5.26 19.17 6.04
C LYS A 120 -5.77 20.17 5.02
N LYS A 121 -7.08 20.10 4.73
CA LYS A 121 -7.81 21.06 3.89
C LYS A 121 -8.96 21.67 4.66
N GLU A 122 -9.33 22.90 4.29
CA GLU A 122 -10.47 23.60 4.89
C GLU A 122 -11.80 22.92 4.52
N LEU A 123 -11.97 22.59 3.23
CA LEU A 123 -13.20 21.96 2.74
C LEU A 123 -13.22 20.47 3.11
N PRO A 124 -14.32 19.97 3.67
CA PRO A 124 -14.47 18.55 4.01
C PRO A 124 -14.30 17.63 2.80
N GLY A 125 -13.93 16.38 3.09
CA GLY A 125 -13.76 15.33 2.08
C GLY A 125 -12.28 14.98 1.84
N ILE A 126 -12.06 13.82 1.22
CA ILE A 126 -10.71 13.32 0.93
C ILE A 126 -10.46 13.42 -0.57
N VAL A 127 -9.43 14.16 -0.94
CA VAL A 127 -8.97 14.29 -2.33
C VAL A 127 -7.72 13.44 -2.50
N LEU A 128 -7.67 12.65 -3.58
CA LEU A 128 -6.52 11.81 -3.93
C LEU A 128 -5.87 12.35 -5.20
N GLU A 129 -4.60 12.73 -5.08
CA GLU A 129 -3.76 13.25 -6.15
C GLU A 129 -2.53 12.37 -6.43
N GLY A 130 -2.01 12.49 -7.65
CA GLY A 130 -0.75 11.89 -8.09
C GLY A 130 0.38 12.91 -8.10
N GLY A 131 1.42 12.61 -7.35
CA GLY A 131 2.68 13.38 -7.33
C GLY A 131 3.73 12.79 -8.27
N LYS A 132 4.99 12.98 -7.93
CA LYS A 132 6.14 12.54 -8.73
C LYS A 132 6.09 11.03 -9.00
N GLY A 133 6.29 10.63 -10.26
CA GLY A 133 6.32 9.22 -10.68
C GLY A 133 4.96 8.54 -10.77
N VAL A 134 3.86 9.25 -10.51
CA VAL A 134 2.51 8.77 -10.77
C VAL A 134 2.03 9.34 -12.10
N GLY A 135 1.70 8.46 -13.06
CA GLY A 135 1.18 8.85 -14.36
C GLY A 135 -0.16 9.57 -14.28
N ARG A 136 -0.54 10.23 -15.37
CA ARG A 136 -1.89 10.79 -15.55
C ARG A 136 -2.59 10.13 -16.72
N VAL A 137 -3.90 10.03 -16.63
CA VAL A 137 -4.74 9.51 -17.69
C VAL A 137 -4.73 10.49 -18.85
N THR A 138 -4.30 10.05 -20.02
CA THR A 138 -4.18 10.89 -21.22
C THR A 138 -5.25 10.58 -22.28
N LYS A 139 -5.88 9.40 -22.24
CA LYS A 139 -6.86 8.96 -23.21
C LYS A 139 -8.23 8.69 -22.59
N LYS A 140 -9.29 8.95 -23.33
CA LYS A 140 -10.66 8.53 -22.97
C LYS A 140 -10.78 7.00 -23.06
N GLY A 141 -11.64 6.42 -22.23
CA GLY A 141 -11.89 4.95 -22.21
C GLY A 141 -11.19 4.21 -21.08
N LEU A 142 -10.39 4.88 -20.26
CA LEU A 142 -9.90 4.36 -18.98
C LEU A 142 -10.94 4.61 -17.87
N GLU A 143 -10.85 3.85 -16.79
CA GLU A 143 -11.80 3.97 -15.64
C GLU A 143 -11.79 5.36 -14.99
N GLN A 144 -10.73 6.13 -15.16
CA GLN A 144 -10.57 7.47 -14.62
C GLN A 144 -10.66 8.53 -15.72
N PRO A 145 -11.19 9.72 -15.41
CA PRO A 145 -11.23 10.85 -16.36
C PRO A 145 -9.82 11.25 -16.82
N VAL A 146 -9.75 11.79 -18.04
CA VAL A 146 -8.52 12.39 -18.56
C VAL A 146 -8.03 13.48 -17.61
N GLY A 147 -6.72 13.52 -17.36
CA GLY A 147 -6.07 14.44 -16.42
C GLY A 147 -6.00 13.91 -14.97
N SER A 148 -6.80 12.91 -14.62
CA SER A 148 -6.74 12.29 -13.28
C SER A 148 -5.46 11.49 -13.07
N PRO A 149 -5.03 11.31 -11.80
CA PRO A 149 -3.95 10.39 -11.48
C PRO A 149 -4.27 8.97 -11.98
N ALA A 150 -3.32 8.32 -12.62
CA ALA A 150 -3.44 6.95 -13.14
C ALA A 150 -3.38 5.92 -11.99
N ILE A 151 -4.26 6.09 -11.02
CA ILE A 151 -4.44 5.18 -9.88
C ILE A 151 -5.73 4.39 -10.13
N ASN A 152 -5.60 3.09 -10.36
CA ASN A 152 -6.71 2.20 -10.66
C ASN A 152 -7.78 2.20 -9.53
N LYS A 153 -9.00 1.78 -9.86
CA LYS A 153 -10.17 1.82 -8.98
C LYS A 153 -9.95 1.10 -7.64
N ILE A 154 -9.34 -0.08 -7.64
CA ILE A 154 -9.12 -0.86 -6.41
C ILE A 154 -8.12 -0.17 -5.48
N PRO A 155 -6.89 0.19 -5.91
CA PRO A 155 -5.97 0.99 -5.12
C PRO A 155 -6.59 2.29 -4.60
N ARG A 156 -7.32 3.03 -5.44
CA ARG A 156 -8.01 4.26 -5.05
C ARG A 156 -8.98 4.02 -3.90
N LYS A 157 -9.83 2.99 -3.99
CA LYS A 157 -10.77 2.63 -2.92
C LYS A 157 -10.04 2.25 -1.62
N MET A 158 -8.95 1.50 -1.72
CA MET A 158 -8.16 1.12 -0.54
C MET A 158 -7.56 2.34 0.15
N ILE A 159 -6.92 3.25 -0.61
CA ILE A 159 -6.31 4.48 -0.07
C ILE A 159 -7.34 5.33 0.65
N LEU A 160 -8.48 5.60 -0.01
CA LEU A 160 -9.54 6.41 0.57
C LEU A 160 -10.13 5.77 1.83
N LYS A 161 -10.43 4.46 1.79
CA LYS A 161 -10.97 3.72 2.93
C LYS A 161 -10.06 3.81 4.16
N GLU A 162 -8.75 3.62 4.00
CA GLU A 162 -7.81 3.67 5.12
C GLU A 162 -7.71 5.09 5.72
N ALA A 163 -7.77 6.12 4.90
CA ALA A 163 -7.79 7.50 5.40
C ALA A 163 -9.13 7.85 6.08
N GLU A 164 -10.27 7.42 5.51
CA GLU A 164 -11.60 7.58 6.10
C GLU A 164 -11.70 6.88 7.47
N GLU A 165 -11.11 5.70 7.62
CA GLU A 165 -11.03 4.98 8.89
C GLU A 165 -10.31 5.82 9.96
N ILE A 166 -9.20 6.46 9.61
CA ILE A 166 -8.46 7.34 10.53
C ILE A 166 -9.27 8.59 10.87
N CYS A 167 -9.89 9.25 9.86
CA CYS A 167 -10.78 10.40 10.11
C CYS A 167 -11.91 10.04 11.07
N SER A 168 -12.56 8.89 10.84
CA SER A 168 -13.67 8.42 11.67
C SER A 168 -13.21 8.13 13.10
N ARG A 169 -12.08 7.45 13.26
CA ARG A 169 -11.51 7.09 14.56
C ARG A 169 -11.09 8.32 15.38
N THR A 170 -10.59 9.36 14.72
CA THR A 170 -10.15 10.61 15.38
C THR A 170 -11.29 11.64 15.52
N GLY A 171 -12.45 11.40 14.92
CA GLY A 171 -13.55 12.37 14.87
C GLY A 171 -13.25 13.59 13.97
N TYR A 172 -12.22 13.50 13.11
CA TYR A 172 -11.83 14.60 12.24
C TYR A 172 -12.90 14.87 11.17
N LYS A 173 -13.37 16.12 11.07
CA LYS A 173 -14.44 16.56 10.15
C LYS A 173 -13.94 17.44 9.01
N GLY A 174 -12.68 17.86 9.04
CA GLY A 174 -12.06 18.62 7.94
C GLY A 174 -11.75 17.77 6.73
N GLY A 175 -11.13 18.37 5.72
CA GLY A 175 -10.69 17.68 4.52
C GLY A 175 -9.24 17.19 4.59
N LEU A 176 -8.94 16.20 3.76
CA LEU A 176 -7.57 15.73 3.53
C LEU A 176 -7.24 15.77 2.02
N LEU A 177 -6.03 16.20 1.71
CA LEU A 177 -5.39 15.94 0.42
C LEU A 177 -4.36 14.84 0.61
N LEU A 178 -4.50 13.75 -0.13
CA LEU A 178 -3.55 12.64 -0.17
C LEU A 178 -2.80 12.68 -1.50
N THR A 179 -1.51 12.93 -1.46
CA THR A 179 -0.65 12.91 -2.66
C THR A 179 0.21 11.67 -2.66
N VAL A 180 -0.03 10.77 -3.63
CA VAL A 180 0.77 9.56 -3.83
C VAL A 180 1.94 9.86 -4.74
N SER A 181 3.16 9.49 -4.35
CA SER A 181 4.37 9.63 -5.17
C SER A 181 5.15 8.33 -5.21
N VAL A 182 5.74 8.05 -6.37
CA VAL A 182 6.58 6.86 -6.60
C VAL A 182 7.88 7.33 -7.26
N PRO A 183 8.87 7.81 -6.50
CA PRO A 183 10.14 8.23 -7.06
C PRO A 183 10.77 7.12 -7.92
N GLY A 184 11.13 7.44 -9.16
CA GLY A 184 11.59 6.44 -10.14
C GLY A 184 10.47 5.72 -10.90
N GLY A 185 9.20 6.00 -10.60
CA GLY A 185 8.05 5.43 -11.29
C GLY A 185 8.02 5.74 -12.79
N GLU A 186 8.54 6.90 -13.21
CA GLU A 186 8.66 7.26 -14.62
C GLU A 186 9.51 6.25 -15.41
N LYS A 187 10.62 5.80 -14.83
CA LYS A 187 11.53 4.82 -15.47
C LYS A 187 10.85 3.44 -15.60
N VAL A 188 10.01 3.11 -14.63
CA VAL A 188 9.25 1.86 -14.62
C VAL A 188 8.08 1.95 -15.60
N GLY A 189 7.36 3.06 -15.62
CA GLY A 189 6.28 3.32 -16.57
C GLY A 189 6.73 3.17 -18.03
N ALA A 190 7.91 3.69 -18.35
CA ALA A 190 8.50 3.55 -19.68
C ALA A 190 8.78 2.08 -20.08
N ARG A 191 9.07 1.19 -19.11
CA ARG A 191 9.29 -0.24 -19.34
C ARG A 191 8.01 -1.06 -19.43
N THR A 192 6.94 -0.56 -18.83
CA THR A 192 5.62 -1.22 -18.80
C THR A 192 4.61 -0.58 -19.76
N PHE A 193 5.06 0.39 -20.56
CA PHE A 193 4.20 1.11 -21.50
C PHE A 193 3.51 0.12 -22.46
N ASN A 194 2.19 0.12 -22.43
CA ASN A 194 1.38 -0.62 -23.38
C ASN A 194 0.85 0.36 -24.45
N PRO A 195 1.34 0.30 -25.69
CA PRO A 195 0.94 1.24 -26.75
C PRO A 195 -0.56 1.26 -27.06
N ARG A 196 -1.28 0.17 -26.69
CA ARG A 196 -2.73 0.05 -26.89
C ARG A 196 -3.55 0.78 -25.83
N LEU A 197 -2.97 1.05 -24.66
CA LEU A 197 -3.65 1.71 -23.53
C LEU A 197 -3.21 3.18 -23.33
N GLY A 198 -2.18 3.63 -24.03
CA GLY A 198 -1.66 4.99 -23.96
C GLY A 198 -0.62 5.21 -22.92
#